data_79516e2bfe9981d293d387993b3df5aa
#
_entry.id   79516e2bfe9981d293d387993b3df5aa
#
_cell.length_a   1.000
_cell.length_b   1.000
_cell.length_c   1.000
_cell.angle_alpha   90.00
_cell.angle_beta   90.00
_cell.angle_gamma   90.00
#
_symmetry.space_group_name_H-M   'P 1'
#
loop_
_entity.id
_entity.type
_entity.pdbx_description
1 polymer ?
#
loop_
_entity_poly.entity_id
_entity_poly.type
_entity_poly.pdbx_seq_one_letter_code
_entity_poly.pdbx_strand_id
1 'polypeptide(L)'
;MTDHEAIQRAIDSFATSYNSGDLSGLLAYYDDGLIKVRQGAPAESKAETERRVREVFARFETRVDVDNVEIEVSGDMAYTRGVFVVTVTPRDGGETQKLTRRYLEIWRKRAGEWRVARTMDNTER
;
A
#
# COMPACT_ATOMS: atom_id res chain seq x y z
N MET A 1 20.91 0.00 -9.80
CA MET A 1 19.48 0.34 -9.73
C MET A 1 19.32 1.76 -9.19
N THR A 2 18.58 2.59 -9.90
CA THR A 2 18.29 3.95 -9.44
C THR A 2 17.27 3.93 -8.29
N ASP A 3 17.18 5.04 -7.54
CA ASP A 3 16.16 5.15 -6.50
C ASP A 3 14.74 5.07 -7.07
N HIS A 4 14.52 5.65 -8.25
CA HIS A 4 13.23 5.54 -8.95
C HIS A 4 12.89 4.08 -9.24
N GLU A 5 13.84 3.32 -9.76
CA GLU A 5 13.64 1.89 -10.05
C GLU A 5 13.38 1.09 -8.78
N ALA A 6 14.10 1.39 -7.69
CA ALA A 6 13.90 0.70 -6.42
C ALA A 6 12.50 0.96 -5.85
N ILE A 7 12.02 2.20 -5.92
CA ILE A 7 10.68 2.57 -5.45
C ILE A 7 9.61 1.91 -6.32
N GLN A 8 9.74 1.97 -7.65
CA GLN A 8 8.78 1.32 -8.54
C GLN A 8 8.72 -0.19 -8.31
N ARG A 9 9.88 -0.80 -8.09
CA ARG A 9 9.95 -2.23 -7.79
C ARG A 9 9.27 -2.58 -6.47
N ALA A 10 9.40 -1.72 -5.47
CA ALA A 10 8.71 -1.89 -4.18
C ALA A 10 7.19 -1.81 -4.37
N ILE A 11 6.71 -0.87 -5.19
CA ILE A 11 5.28 -0.74 -5.52
C ILE A 11 4.78 -2.01 -6.21
N ASP A 12 5.53 -2.51 -7.18
CA ASP A 12 5.15 -3.74 -7.91
C ASP A 12 5.12 -4.95 -6.97
N SER A 13 6.09 -5.05 -6.06
CA SER A 13 6.13 -6.14 -5.07
C SER A 13 4.98 -6.06 -4.09
N PHE A 14 4.58 -4.86 -3.70
CA PHE A 14 3.40 -4.65 -2.86
C PHE A 14 2.15 -5.21 -3.53
N ALA A 15 1.94 -4.86 -4.81
CA ALA A 15 0.79 -5.35 -5.56
C ALA A 15 0.81 -6.89 -5.66
N THR A 16 1.97 -7.47 -5.95
CA THR A 16 2.11 -8.95 -6.00
C THR A 16 1.76 -9.59 -4.66
N SER A 17 2.26 -9.03 -3.56
CA SER A 17 1.99 -9.55 -2.22
C SER A 17 0.51 -9.43 -1.85
N TYR A 18 -0.09 -8.28 -2.16
CA TYR A 18 -1.53 -8.07 -1.92
C TYR A 18 -2.37 -9.08 -2.71
N ASN A 19 -2.03 -9.29 -3.98
CA ASN A 19 -2.78 -10.17 -4.88
C ASN A 19 -2.64 -11.65 -4.52
N SER A 20 -1.57 -12.02 -3.82
CA SER A 20 -1.34 -13.40 -3.38
C SER A 20 -1.69 -13.64 -1.91
N GLY A 21 -2.13 -12.61 -1.19
CA GLY A 21 -2.42 -12.74 0.24
C GLY A 21 -1.16 -12.91 1.10
N ASP A 22 -0.02 -12.44 0.63
CA ASP A 22 1.26 -12.52 1.35
C ASP A 22 1.39 -11.32 2.31
N LEU A 23 0.98 -11.53 3.55
CA LEU A 23 1.00 -10.48 4.57
C LEU A 23 2.41 -9.99 4.86
N SER A 24 3.37 -10.91 5.01
CA SER A 24 4.75 -10.56 5.30
C SER A 24 5.38 -9.71 4.19
N GLY A 25 5.17 -10.10 2.94
CA GLY A 25 5.65 -9.34 1.79
C GLY A 25 5.01 -7.97 1.69
N LEU A 26 3.72 -7.88 2.00
CA LEU A 26 3.00 -6.61 2.00
C LEU A 26 3.55 -5.67 3.07
N LEU A 27 3.80 -6.17 4.28
CA LEU A 27 4.30 -5.35 5.39
C LEU A 27 5.73 -4.85 5.16
N ALA A 28 6.51 -5.54 4.34
CA ALA A 28 7.85 -5.09 3.97
C ALA A 28 7.84 -3.76 3.20
N TYR A 29 6.72 -3.38 2.63
CA TYR A 29 6.52 -2.10 1.95
C TYR A 29 6.57 -0.91 2.91
N TYR A 30 6.22 -1.13 4.17
CA TYR A 30 6.03 -0.07 5.15
C TYR A 30 7.19 0.05 6.12
N ASP A 31 7.54 1.31 6.43
CA ASP A 31 8.49 1.65 7.49
C ASP A 31 7.90 1.27 8.86
N ASP A 32 8.78 0.92 9.81
CA ASP A 32 8.32 0.55 11.16
C ASP A 32 7.57 1.70 11.85
N GLY A 33 7.88 2.93 11.49
CA GLY A 33 7.21 4.13 11.99
C GLY A 33 6.02 4.58 11.16
N LEU A 34 5.41 3.69 10.40
CA LEU A 34 4.28 4.02 9.51
C LEU A 34 3.16 4.76 10.24
N ILE A 35 2.65 5.80 9.59
CA ILE A 35 1.34 6.38 9.88
C ILE A 35 0.54 6.33 8.57
N LYS A 36 -0.56 5.60 8.61
CA LYS A 36 -1.44 5.41 7.46
C LYS A 36 -2.77 6.10 7.72
N VAL A 37 -3.12 7.03 6.84
CA VAL A 37 -4.37 7.78 6.92
C VAL A 37 -5.29 7.32 5.81
N ARG A 38 -6.44 6.77 6.19
CA ARG A 38 -7.46 6.32 5.25
C ARG A 38 -8.72 7.14 5.43
N GLN A 39 -9.43 7.37 4.34
CA GLN A 39 -10.69 8.11 4.38
C GLN A 39 -11.68 7.42 5.31
N GLY A 40 -12.28 8.20 6.22
CA GLY A 40 -13.34 7.70 7.09
C GLY A 40 -12.89 6.77 8.21
N ALA A 41 -11.59 6.72 8.51
CA ALA A 41 -11.06 5.84 9.55
C ALA A 41 -9.97 6.55 10.37
N PRO A 42 -9.73 6.11 11.61
CA PRO A 42 -8.59 6.61 12.38
C PRO A 42 -7.26 6.25 11.70
N ALA A 43 -6.23 7.06 11.95
CA ALA A 43 -4.89 6.77 11.47
C ALA A 43 -4.38 5.46 12.08
N GLU A 44 -3.62 4.69 11.28
CA GLU A 44 -3.09 3.38 11.68
C GLU A 44 -1.58 3.40 11.78
N SER A 45 -1.06 2.67 12.78
CA SER A 45 0.33 2.27 12.86
C SER A 45 0.56 1.04 11.96
N LYS A 46 1.83 0.62 11.80
CA LYS A 46 2.15 -0.61 11.07
C LYS A 46 1.50 -1.84 11.72
N ALA A 47 1.51 -1.92 13.06
CA ALA A 47 0.89 -3.04 13.77
C ALA A 47 -0.62 -3.09 13.55
N GLU A 48 -1.29 -1.94 13.55
CA GLU A 48 -2.72 -1.85 13.29
C GLU A 48 -3.05 -2.21 11.85
N THR A 49 -2.22 -1.78 10.91
CA THR A 49 -2.35 -2.17 9.50
C THR A 49 -2.21 -3.69 9.35
N GLU A 50 -1.25 -4.29 10.03
CA GLU A 50 -1.07 -5.74 10.02
C GLU A 50 -2.31 -6.47 10.49
N ARG A 51 -2.90 -6.07 11.61
CA ARG A 51 -4.11 -6.70 12.15
C ARG A 51 -5.27 -6.60 11.17
N ARG A 52 -5.47 -5.42 10.59
CA ARG A 52 -6.56 -5.21 9.64
C ARG A 52 -6.39 -6.03 8.37
N VAL A 53 -5.19 -6.01 7.79
CA VAL A 53 -4.92 -6.73 6.54
C VAL A 53 -4.98 -8.25 6.76
N ARG A 54 -4.51 -8.74 7.90
CA ARG A 54 -4.62 -10.16 8.24
C ARG A 54 -6.07 -10.61 8.20
N GLU A 55 -6.97 -9.82 8.77
CA GLU A 55 -8.38 -10.13 8.76
C GLU A 55 -8.99 -10.05 7.36
N VAL A 56 -8.57 -9.06 6.56
CA VAL A 56 -9.01 -8.94 5.18
C VAL A 56 -8.60 -10.17 4.38
N PHE A 57 -7.35 -10.61 4.49
CA PHE A 57 -6.87 -11.79 3.77
C PHE A 57 -7.55 -13.07 4.23
N ALA A 58 -7.97 -13.15 5.49
CA ALA A 58 -8.69 -14.32 6.00
C ALA A 58 -10.11 -14.42 5.42
N ARG A 59 -10.74 -13.27 5.15
CA ARG A 59 -12.16 -13.22 4.74
C ARG A 59 -12.38 -13.03 3.25
N PHE A 60 -11.39 -12.46 2.55
CA PHE A 60 -11.55 -12.05 1.16
C PHE A 60 -10.42 -12.54 0.29
N GLU A 61 -10.73 -12.84 -0.95
CA GLU A 61 -9.75 -12.83 -2.01
C GLU A 61 -9.56 -11.39 -2.44
N THR A 62 -8.32 -10.97 -2.61
CA THR A 62 -7.98 -9.57 -2.82
C THR A 62 -7.19 -9.38 -4.10
N ARG A 63 -7.43 -8.25 -4.74
CA ARG A 63 -6.64 -7.82 -5.87
C ARG A 63 -6.47 -6.31 -5.80
N VAL A 64 -5.26 -5.85 -6.10
CA VAL A 64 -4.99 -4.42 -6.28
C VAL A 64 -4.30 -4.21 -7.63
N ASP A 65 -4.74 -3.18 -8.33
CA ASP A 65 -4.08 -2.67 -9.52
C ASP A 65 -3.61 -1.25 -9.18
N VAL A 66 -2.31 -1.02 -9.26
CA VAL A 66 -1.71 0.27 -8.90
C VAL A 66 -1.22 0.96 -10.17
N ASP A 67 -1.68 2.20 -10.36
CA ASP A 67 -1.18 3.09 -11.40
C ASP A 67 -0.44 4.23 -10.72
N ASN A 68 0.88 4.10 -10.58
CA ASN A 68 1.71 5.12 -9.98
C ASN A 68 2.05 6.19 -11.02
N VAL A 69 1.64 7.42 -10.76
CA VAL A 69 1.69 8.52 -11.74
C VAL A 69 3.01 9.26 -11.68
N GLU A 70 3.58 9.43 -10.49
CA GLU A 70 4.87 10.11 -10.37
C GLU A 70 5.66 9.64 -9.15
N ILE A 71 6.98 9.73 -9.28
CA ILE A 71 7.96 9.47 -8.23
C ILE A 71 8.92 10.65 -8.22
N GLU A 72 9.06 11.31 -7.07
CA GLU A 72 10.04 12.37 -6.87
C GLU A 72 10.95 12.02 -5.71
N VAL A 73 12.25 12.07 -5.91
CA VAL A 73 13.26 11.69 -4.92
C VAL A 73 14.12 12.89 -4.57
N SER A 74 14.35 13.09 -3.26
CA SER A 74 15.25 14.11 -2.76
C SER A 74 16.03 13.52 -1.57
N GLY A 75 17.29 13.13 -1.81
CA GLY A 75 18.12 12.48 -0.78
C GLY A 75 17.49 11.18 -0.31
N ASP A 76 17.25 11.06 1.00
CA ASP A 76 16.68 9.88 1.63
C ASP A 76 15.16 9.96 1.78
N MET A 77 14.52 10.90 1.11
CA MET A 77 13.07 11.03 1.09
C MET A 77 12.56 11.03 -0.33
N ALA A 78 11.35 10.54 -0.50
CA ALA A 78 10.66 10.57 -1.79
C ALA A 78 9.16 10.66 -1.55
N TYR A 79 8.44 11.09 -2.59
CA TYR A 79 6.99 10.91 -2.59
C TYR A 79 6.56 10.20 -3.86
N THR A 80 5.46 9.48 -3.75
CA THR A 80 4.77 8.89 -4.88
C THR A 80 3.31 9.28 -4.82
N ARG A 81 2.68 9.40 -5.98
CA ARG A 81 1.23 9.56 -6.05
C ARG A 81 0.68 8.79 -7.22
N GLY A 82 -0.55 8.40 -7.11
CA GLY A 82 -1.24 7.67 -8.16
C GLY A 82 -2.64 7.26 -7.74
N VAL A 83 -3.11 6.25 -8.42
CA VAL A 83 -4.44 5.68 -8.21
C VAL A 83 -4.29 4.18 -8.01
N PHE A 84 -5.08 3.60 -7.12
CA PHE A 84 -5.19 2.15 -7.06
C PHE A 84 -6.64 1.73 -7.03
N VAL A 85 -6.88 0.54 -7.60
CA VAL A 85 -8.20 -0.09 -7.61
C VAL A 85 -8.08 -1.37 -6.79
N VAL A 86 -8.87 -1.46 -5.72
CA VAL A 86 -8.93 -2.66 -4.88
C VAL A 86 -10.21 -3.41 -5.20
N THR A 87 -10.08 -4.71 -5.43
CA THR A 87 -11.21 -5.61 -5.62
C THR A 87 -11.17 -6.65 -4.51
N VAL A 88 -12.25 -6.79 -3.76
CA VAL A 88 -12.37 -7.78 -2.69
C VAL A 88 -13.58 -8.67 -2.95
N THR A 89 -13.36 -9.98 -2.88
CA THR A 89 -14.40 -10.98 -3.07
C THR A 89 -14.49 -11.84 -1.81
N PRO A 90 -15.65 -11.83 -1.11
CA PRO A 90 -15.79 -12.66 0.07
C PRO A 90 -15.54 -14.14 -0.24
N ARG A 91 -14.78 -14.82 0.61
CA ARG A 91 -14.46 -16.25 0.42
C ARG A 91 -15.68 -17.13 0.61
N ASP A 92 -16.68 -16.65 1.33
CA ASP A 92 -17.93 -17.37 1.55
C ASP A 92 -18.96 -17.22 0.43
N GLY A 93 -18.59 -16.56 -0.66
CA GLY A 93 -19.43 -16.46 -1.85
C GLY A 93 -20.31 -15.20 -1.93
N GLY A 94 -20.01 -14.20 -1.14
CA GLY A 94 -20.69 -12.90 -1.22
C GLY A 94 -20.31 -12.11 -2.47
N GLU A 95 -20.87 -10.92 -2.58
CA GLU A 95 -20.70 -10.05 -3.73
C GLU A 95 -19.32 -9.41 -3.77
N THR A 96 -18.71 -9.36 -4.95
CA THR A 96 -17.43 -8.67 -5.16
C THR A 96 -17.61 -7.17 -5.08
N GLN A 97 -16.73 -6.50 -4.34
CA GLN A 97 -16.70 -5.04 -4.23
C GLN A 97 -15.43 -4.47 -4.84
N LYS A 98 -15.56 -3.31 -5.45
CA LYS A 98 -14.47 -2.62 -6.11
C LYS A 98 -14.41 -1.19 -5.63
N LEU A 99 -13.21 -0.75 -5.22
CA LEU A 99 -12.96 0.60 -4.73
C LEU A 99 -11.80 1.22 -5.49
N THR A 100 -12.02 2.44 -5.99
CA THR A 100 -10.97 3.22 -6.63
C THR A 100 -10.54 4.32 -5.66
N ARG A 101 -9.25 4.39 -5.41
CA ARG A 101 -8.67 5.37 -4.50
C ARG A 101 -7.48 6.06 -5.13
N ARG A 102 -7.29 7.31 -4.79
CA ARG A 102 -6.07 8.05 -5.12
C ARG A 102 -5.22 8.14 -3.85
N TYR A 103 -3.89 8.12 -4.01
CA TYR A 103 -2.97 8.07 -2.88
C TYR A 103 -1.82 9.05 -3.04
N LEU A 104 -1.27 9.45 -1.90
CA LEU A 104 -0.02 10.16 -1.77
C LEU A 104 0.79 9.45 -0.68
N GLU A 105 2.04 9.10 -0.99
CA GLU A 105 2.91 8.37 -0.07
C GLU A 105 4.24 9.07 0.08
N ILE A 106 4.74 9.16 1.31
CA ILE A 106 6.06 9.66 1.65
C ILE A 106 6.94 8.47 2.00
N TRP A 107 8.07 8.36 1.31
CA TRP A 107 9.05 7.29 1.48
C TRP A 107 10.26 7.77 2.24
N ARG A 108 10.89 6.87 2.98
CA ARG A 108 12.19 7.09 3.61
C ARG A 108 13.13 5.97 3.23
N LYS A 109 14.40 6.34 2.94
CA LYS A 109 15.46 5.37 2.71
C LYS A 109 16.23 5.18 4.01
N ARG A 110 16.20 3.97 4.56
CA ARG A 110 16.92 3.60 5.78
C ARG A 110 17.72 2.33 5.51
N ALA A 111 19.01 2.33 5.89
CA ALA A 111 19.88 1.18 5.66
C ALA A 111 19.84 0.70 4.19
N GLY A 112 19.78 1.64 3.26
CA GLY A 112 19.74 1.35 1.83
C GLY A 112 18.39 0.90 1.27
N GLU A 113 17.34 0.84 2.09
CA GLU A 113 16.02 0.36 1.68
C GLU A 113 14.97 1.46 1.73
N TRP A 114 14.18 1.54 0.66
CA TRP A 114 13.05 2.45 0.57
C TRP A 114 11.79 1.81 1.15
N ARG A 115 11.13 2.51 2.08
CA ARG A 115 9.87 2.08 2.68
C ARG A 115 8.95 3.27 2.88
N VAL A 116 7.65 3.02 2.83
CA VAL A 116 6.63 4.05 3.01
C VAL A 116 6.49 4.37 4.49
N ALA A 117 6.73 5.64 4.85
CA ALA A 117 6.62 6.13 6.22
C ALA A 117 5.28 6.81 6.48
N ARG A 118 4.71 7.45 5.48
CA ARG A 118 3.40 8.11 5.55
C ARG A 118 2.63 7.79 4.30
N THR A 119 1.37 7.46 4.45
CA THR A 119 0.50 7.24 3.31
C THR A 119 -0.88 7.79 3.61
N MET A 120 -1.49 8.36 2.61
CA MET A 120 -2.84 8.89 2.68
C MET A 120 -3.57 8.51 1.41
N ASP A 121 -4.79 8.02 1.55
CA ASP A 121 -5.65 7.76 0.42
C ASP A 121 -7.05 8.30 0.64
N ASN A 122 -7.73 8.56 -0.46
CA ASN A 122 -9.12 8.96 -0.44
C ASN A 122 -9.79 8.58 -1.75
N THR A 123 -11.10 8.67 -1.78
CA THR A 123 -11.87 8.54 -3.02
C THR A 123 -12.01 9.92 -3.65
N GLU A 124 -12.41 9.95 -4.92
CA GLU A 124 -12.66 11.22 -5.60
C GLU A 124 -13.96 11.91 -5.14
N ARG A 125 -14.70 11.27 -4.27
CA ARG A 125 -15.95 11.77 -3.74
C ARG A 125 -15.97 11.73 -2.24
#